data_32554199fa456629c9c762ab4843a8ce
#
_entry.id   32554199fa456629c9c762ab4843a8ce
#
_cell.length_a   1.000
_cell.length_b   1.000
_cell.length_c   1.000
_cell.angle_alpha   90.00
_cell.angle_beta   90.00
_cell.angle_gamma   90.00
#
_symmetry.space_group_name_H-M   'P 1'
#
loop_
_entity.id
_entity.type
_entity.pdbx_description
1 polymer ?
#
loop_
_entity_poly.entity_id
_entity_poly.type
_entity_poly.pdbx_seq_one_letter_code
_entity_poly.pdbx_strand_id
1 'polypeptide(L)'
;MNKITNASRFLFEELVSRIQERSKAVGIAVAIVDRNGNTQYEKFFGYRDQERKLPIDEDTIFGLASVTKSFVALSIMQLVEAGKVDLDDPVSKYIPEFTNRNQKPIKVWHFLCHTAGFYPMHRTIINEIAQKAGLDENETGDFAFCEKIALEGTKAVAELLDAQTKENGGLIGDPGNYMSYCNDGFGLLSEIVRRVGGENSFAEYVKKHILEPLHMERSSGEYVCKTGSGCECGNSLQNAKRCHDLRQRLP
;
A
#
# COMPACT_ATOMS: atom_id res chain seq x y z
N MET A 1 -18.88 0.13 -28.86
CA MET A 1 -17.47 0.06 -28.37
C MET A 1 -16.69 -0.87 -29.27
N ASN A 2 -15.54 -0.44 -29.81
CA ASN A 2 -14.75 -1.27 -30.71
C ASN A 2 -14.10 -2.40 -29.89
N LYS A 3 -14.46 -3.65 -30.20
CA LYS A 3 -13.78 -4.82 -29.64
C LYS A 3 -12.30 -4.80 -30.05
N ILE A 4 -11.42 -5.24 -29.15
CA ILE A 4 -9.99 -5.41 -29.47
C ILE A 4 -9.88 -6.35 -30.68
N THR A 5 -9.28 -5.88 -31.77
CA THR A 5 -9.12 -6.67 -32.99
C THR A 5 -8.06 -7.76 -32.81
N ASN A 6 -8.12 -8.81 -33.62
CA ASN A 6 -7.10 -9.87 -33.57
C ASN A 6 -5.69 -9.33 -33.87
N ALA A 7 -5.58 -8.36 -34.79
CA ALA A 7 -4.31 -7.70 -35.09
C ALA A 7 -3.76 -6.93 -33.87
N SER A 8 -4.62 -6.18 -33.17
CA SER A 8 -4.24 -5.47 -31.94
C SER A 8 -3.83 -6.43 -30.82
N ARG A 9 -4.54 -7.55 -30.68
CA ARG A 9 -4.15 -8.61 -29.74
C ARG A 9 -2.76 -9.16 -30.02
N PHE A 10 -2.52 -9.53 -31.26
CA PHE A 10 -1.24 -10.09 -31.68
C PHE A 10 -0.08 -9.14 -31.38
N LEU A 11 -0.20 -7.88 -31.80
CA LEU A 11 0.83 -6.87 -31.54
C LEU A 11 1.06 -6.62 -30.04
N PHE A 12 -0.01 -6.63 -29.25
CA PHE A 12 0.07 -6.46 -27.81
C PHE A 12 0.78 -7.64 -27.14
N GLU A 13 0.42 -8.88 -27.52
CA GLU A 13 1.05 -10.09 -26.98
C GLU A 13 2.53 -10.20 -27.34
N GLU A 14 2.89 -9.79 -28.55
CA GLU A 14 4.29 -9.70 -28.96
C GLU A 14 5.05 -8.63 -28.14
N LEU A 15 4.43 -7.50 -27.85
CA LEU A 15 5.01 -6.47 -27.00
C LEU A 15 5.23 -6.98 -25.57
N VAL A 16 4.23 -7.65 -24.99
CA VAL A 16 4.33 -8.22 -23.62
C VAL A 16 5.44 -9.27 -23.57
N SER A 17 5.55 -10.15 -24.56
CA SER A 17 6.61 -11.15 -24.64
C SER A 17 8.00 -10.50 -24.69
N ARG A 18 8.18 -9.44 -25.48
CA ARG A 18 9.44 -8.67 -25.53
C ARG A 18 9.75 -7.97 -24.19
N ILE A 19 8.73 -7.44 -23.51
CA ILE A 19 8.88 -6.85 -22.18
C ILE A 19 9.32 -7.93 -21.18
N GLN A 20 8.69 -9.11 -21.21
CA GLN A 20 9.03 -10.22 -20.35
C GLN A 20 10.49 -10.65 -20.51
N GLU A 21 10.95 -10.82 -21.75
CA GLU A 21 12.35 -11.15 -22.05
C GLU A 21 13.33 -10.09 -21.53
N ARG A 22 13.04 -8.81 -21.78
CA ARG A 22 13.92 -7.70 -21.39
C ARG A 22 13.99 -7.50 -19.88
N SER A 23 12.84 -7.60 -19.20
CA SER A 23 12.75 -7.42 -17.74
C SER A 23 13.15 -8.67 -16.96
N LYS A 24 13.30 -9.83 -17.64
CA LYS A 24 13.44 -11.15 -17.02
C LYS A 24 12.30 -11.47 -16.04
N ALA A 25 11.11 -10.92 -16.29
CA ALA A 25 9.95 -11.18 -15.48
C ALA A 25 9.53 -12.64 -15.62
N VAL A 26 9.42 -13.35 -14.49
CA VAL A 26 9.05 -14.78 -14.47
C VAL A 26 7.64 -14.97 -14.97
N GLY A 27 6.72 -14.06 -14.61
CA GLY A 27 5.35 -14.11 -15.08
C GLY A 27 4.71 -12.73 -15.12
N ILE A 28 3.74 -12.57 -16.01
CA ILE A 28 2.95 -11.35 -16.20
C ILE A 28 1.49 -11.72 -16.35
N ALA A 29 0.61 -11.07 -15.59
CA ALA A 29 -0.84 -11.13 -15.78
C ALA A 29 -1.32 -9.79 -16.35
N VAL A 30 -2.18 -9.84 -17.35
CA VAL A 30 -2.77 -8.65 -17.96
C VAL A 30 -4.27 -8.81 -18.06
N ALA A 31 -5.00 -7.79 -17.62
CA ALA A 31 -6.43 -7.64 -17.86
C ALA A 31 -6.72 -6.25 -18.42
N ILE A 32 -7.58 -6.18 -19.42
CA ILE A 32 -8.09 -4.92 -19.98
C ILE A 32 -9.61 -4.94 -19.77
N VAL A 33 -10.09 -3.96 -19.05
CA VAL A 33 -11.53 -3.81 -18.77
C VAL A 33 -12.07 -2.54 -19.43
N ASP A 34 -13.33 -2.57 -19.78
CA ASP A 34 -14.02 -1.38 -20.28
C ASP A 34 -14.53 -0.51 -19.12
N ARG A 35 -15.11 0.64 -19.44
CA ARG A 35 -15.66 1.59 -18.47
C ARG A 35 -16.82 1.02 -17.63
N ASN A 36 -17.39 -0.12 -18.03
CA ASN A 36 -18.49 -0.78 -17.32
C ASN A 36 -17.98 -1.98 -16.49
N GLY A 37 -16.66 -2.18 -16.41
CA GLY A 37 -16.07 -3.30 -15.71
C GLY A 37 -16.00 -4.61 -16.53
N ASN A 38 -16.46 -4.65 -17.79
CA ASN A 38 -16.42 -5.88 -18.58
C ASN A 38 -15.01 -6.17 -19.08
N THR A 39 -14.52 -7.39 -18.83
CA THR A 39 -13.22 -7.85 -19.33
C THR A 39 -13.25 -7.95 -20.86
N GLN A 40 -12.41 -7.16 -21.50
CA GLN A 40 -12.22 -7.16 -22.96
C GLN A 40 -11.07 -8.05 -23.38
N TYR A 41 -10.11 -8.23 -22.50
CA TYR A 41 -8.93 -9.07 -22.71
C TYR A 41 -8.36 -9.49 -21.36
N GLU A 42 -8.01 -10.76 -21.26
CA GLU A 42 -7.26 -11.31 -20.12
C GLU A 42 -6.26 -12.33 -20.64
N LYS A 43 -5.04 -12.27 -20.17
CA LYS A 43 -4.01 -13.25 -20.50
C LYS A 43 -2.92 -13.32 -19.45
N PHE A 44 -2.41 -14.52 -19.29
CA PHE A 44 -1.34 -14.86 -18.36
C PHE A 44 -0.12 -15.34 -19.16
N PHE A 45 1.07 -14.84 -18.79
CA PHE A 45 2.34 -15.14 -19.47
C PHE A 45 3.35 -15.66 -18.45
N GLY A 46 4.01 -16.77 -18.75
CA GLY A 46 5.07 -17.34 -17.92
C GLY A 46 4.58 -18.05 -16.66
N TYR A 47 5.34 -17.97 -15.60
CA TYR A 47 5.19 -18.80 -14.42
C TYR A 47 5.01 -17.96 -13.15
N ARG A 48 4.23 -18.48 -12.18
CA ARG A 48 4.21 -17.99 -10.79
C ARG A 48 5.36 -18.59 -9.97
N ASP A 49 5.85 -19.76 -10.40
CA ASP A 49 7.01 -20.44 -9.85
C ASP A 49 7.78 -21.07 -11.02
N GLN A 50 8.94 -20.54 -11.34
CA GLN A 50 9.75 -20.97 -12.47
C GLN A 50 10.43 -22.32 -12.22
N GLU A 51 10.85 -22.59 -11.00
CA GLU A 51 11.54 -23.83 -10.63
C GLU A 51 10.61 -25.03 -10.76
N ARG A 52 9.37 -24.88 -10.27
CA ARG A 52 8.34 -25.91 -10.33
C ARG A 52 7.56 -25.90 -11.65
N LYS A 53 7.84 -24.96 -12.55
CA LYS A 53 7.11 -24.76 -13.82
C LYS A 53 5.60 -24.62 -13.62
N LEU A 54 5.19 -23.97 -12.52
CA LEU A 54 3.79 -23.67 -12.26
C LEU A 54 3.38 -22.44 -13.03
N PRO A 55 2.46 -22.52 -14.00
CA PRO A 55 2.06 -21.38 -14.80
C PRO A 55 1.35 -20.32 -13.94
N ILE A 56 1.39 -19.10 -14.39
CA ILE A 56 0.48 -18.06 -13.93
C ILE A 56 -0.93 -18.37 -14.43
N ASP A 57 -1.91 -18.16 -13.60
CA ASP A 57 -3.33 -18.40 -13.86
C ASP A 57 -4.19 -17.34 -13.18
N GLU A 58 -5.49 -17.44 -13.34
CA GLU A 58 -6.46 -16.55 -12.71
C GLU A 58 -6.47 -16.61 -11.19
N ASP A 59 -5.96 -17.72 -10.61
CA ASP A 59 -5.87 -17.92 -9.15
C ASP A 59 -4.53 -17.49 -8.57
N THR A 60 -3.63 -16.99 -9.43
CA THR A 60 -2.31 -16.53 -8.98
C THR A 60 -2.43 -15.24 -8.18
N ILE A 61 -1.79 -15.25 -7.03
CA ILE A 61 -1.81 -14.16 -6.07
C ILE A 61 -0.70 -13.16 -6.39
N PHE A 62 -1.05 -11.88 -6.40
CA PHE A 62 -0.12 -10.77 -6.59
C PHE A 62 -0.13 -9.84 -5.39
N GLY A 63 1.04 -9.48 -4.89
CA GLY A 63 1.18 -8.41 -3.91
C GLY A 63 1.02 -7.05 -4.59
N LEU A 64 0.06 -6.25 -4.13
CA LEU A 64 -0.21 -4.93 -4.73
C LEU A 64 0.80 -3.84 -4.38
N ALA A 65 1.65 -4.08 -3.37
CA ALA A 65 2.63 -3.10 -2.91
C ALA A 65 2.01 -1.68 -2.79
N SER A 66 2.56 -0.69 -3.47
CA SER A 66 2.11 0.70 -3.38
C SER A 66 0.72 0.97 -3.96
N VAL A 67 0.14 0.07 -4.75
CA VAL A 67 -1.28 0.18 -5.16
C VAL A 67 -2.21 0.18 -3.94
N THR A 68 -1.79 -0.44 -2.82
CA THR A 68 -2.50 -0.37 -1.53
C THR A 68 -2.80 1.07 -1.07
N LYS A 69 -1.99 2.06 -1.48
CA LYS A 69 -2.24 3.47 -1.17
C LYS A 69 -3.56 3.99 -1.73
N SER A 70 -4.03 3.42 -2.83
CA SER A 70 -5.34 3.76 -3.38
C SER A 70 -6.47 3.35 -2.44
N PHE A 71 -6.33 2.21 -1.74
CA PHE A 71 -7.31 1.78 -0.74
C PHE A 71 -7.26 2.67 0.51
N VAL A 72 -6.06 3.09 0.94
CA VAL A 72 -5.92 4.06 2.02
C VAL A 72 -6.58 5.38 1.66
N ALA A 73 -6.31 5.90 0.46
CA ALA A 73 -6.89 7.16 -0.01
C ALA A 73 -8.41 7.07 -0.11
N LEU A 74 -8.95 5.97 -0.68
CA LEU A 74 -10.39 5.74 -0.75
C LEU A 74 -11.03 5.68 0.65
N SER A 75 -10.39 4.98 1.60
CA SER A 75 -10.88 4.90 2.98
C SER A 75 -10.93 6.29 3.63
N ILE A 76 -9.89 7.11 3.46
CA ILE A 76 -9.90 8.49 3.95
C ILE A 76 -11.04 9.29 3.30
N MET A 77 -11.24 9.16 1.98
CA MET A 77 -12.32 9.89 1.29
C MET A 77 -13.71 9.45 1.75
N GLN A 78 -13.93 8.17 2.04
CA GLN A 78 -15.17 7.68 2.66
C GLN A 78 -15.40 8.33 4.04
N LEU A 79 -14.35 8.49 4.84
CA LEU A 79 -14.43 9.15 6.14
C LEU A 79 -14.66 10.66 6.02
N VAL A 80 -14.13 11.29 4.97
CA VAL A 80 -14.42 12.69 4.63
C VAL A 80 -15.89 12.85 4.26
N GLU A 81 -16.40 12.00 3.40
CA GLU A 81 -17.82 11.99 3.01
C GLU A 81 -18.74 11.77 4.21
N ALA A 82 -18.34 10.94 5.15
CA ALA A 82 -19.04 10.69 6.42
C ALA A 82 -18.87 11.84 7.46
N GLY A 83 -18.12 12.89 7.15
CA GLY A 83 -17.86 14.01 8.06
C GLY A 83 -16.98 13.68 9.26
N LYS A 84 -16.28 12.53 9.24
CA LYS A 84 -15.40 12.07 10.32
C LYS A 84 -13.97 12.60 10.18
N VAL A 85 -13.55 12.94 8.97
CA VAL A 85 -12.22 13.48 8.65
C VAL A 85 -12.39 14.71 7.77
N ASP A 86 -11.57 15.74 8.01
CA ASP A 86 -11.40 16.86 7.10
C ASP A 86 -9.99 16.80 6.51
N LEU A 87 -9.87 16.95 5.20
CA LEU A 87 -8.58 16.95 4.52
C LEU A 87 -7.68 18.09 4.97
N ASP A 88 -8.26 19.21 5.36
CA ASP A 88 -7.57 20.39 5.85
C ASP A 88 -7.21 20.33 7.35
N ASP A 89 -7.71 19.34 8.06
CA ASP A 89 -7.33 19.13 9.45
C ASP A 89 -5.84 18.77 9.58
N PRO A 90 -5.18 19.25 10.63
CA PRO A 90 -3.85 18.78 10.98
C PRO A 90 -3.90 17.30 11.37
N VAL A 91 -2.90 16.53 10.93
CA VAL A 91 -2.79 15.10 11.26
C VAL A 91 -2.79 14.86 12.77
N SER A 92 -2.21 15.78 13.54
CA SER A 92 -2.19 15.74 15.02
C SER A 92 -3.57 15.74 15.67
N LYS A 93 -4.62 16.16 14.97
CA LYS A 93 -6.01 16.07 15.45
C LYS A 93 -6.44 14.61 15.64
N TYR A 94 -6.00 13.72 14.75
CA TYR A 94 -6.35 12.30 14.74
C TYR A 94 -5.27 11.42 15.38
N ILE A 95 -4.02 11.87 15.30
CA ILE A 95 -2.85 11.21 15.85
C ILE A 95 -2.13 12.20 16.78
N PRO A 96 -2.53 12.31 18.05
CA PRO A 96 -1.93 13.26 19.01
C PRO A 96 -0.44 13.04 19.24
N GLU A 97 0.05 11.82 19.01
CA GLU A 97 1.47 11.47 19.07
C GLU A 97 2.31 12.20 18.00
N PHE A 98 1.67 12.57 16.90
CA PHE A 98 2.28 13.39 15.85
C PHE A 98 2.14 14.87 16.22
N THR A 99 3.14 15.41 16.91
CA THR A 99 3.03 16.75 17.53
C THR A 99 3.14 17.89 16.53
N ASN A 100 3.57 17.60 15.31
CA ASN A 100 3.68 18.56 14.22
C ASN A 100 4.36 19.88 14.63
N ARG A 101 5.63 19.80 15.03
CA ARG A 101 6.39 20.94 15.58
C ARG A 101 6.79 21.98 14.55
N ASN A 102 6.29 21.90 13.32
CA ASN A 102 6.48 22.90 12.30
C ASN A 102 5.61 24.13 12.53
N GLN A 103 6.07 25.28 12.04
CA GLN A 103 5.28 26.50 12.02
C GLN A 103 4.00 26.38 11.18
N LYS A 104 4.03 25.54 10.13
CA LYS A 104 2.87 25.25 9.29
C LYS A 104 2.34 23.84 9.59
N PRO A 105 1.04 23.68 9.87
CA PRO A 105 0.48 22.38 10.18
C PRO A 105 0.57 21.44 8.98
N ILE A 106 0.94 20.17 9.26
CA ILE A 106 0.87 19.11 8.28
C ILE A 106 -0.54 18.55 8.30
N LYS A 107 -1.25 18.74 7.19
CA LYS A 107 -2.63 18.36 7.00
C LYS A 107 -2.76 16.95 6.43
N VAL A 108 -3.94 16.34 6.54
CA VAL A 108 -4.24 15.02 6.01
C VAL A 108 -3.93 14.93 4.51
N TRP A 109 -4.34 15.93 3.73
CA TRP A 109 -4.10 15.92 2.28
C TRP A 109 -2.61 16.01 1.90
N HIS A 110 -1.75 16.57 2.76
CA HIS A 110 -0.31 16.60 2.49
C HIS A 110 0.28 15.18 2.40
N PHE A 111 -0.18 14.26 3.24
CA PHE A 111 0.25 12.86 3.14
C PHE A 111 -0.36 12.14 1.94
N LEU A 112 -1.64 12.38 1.62
CA LEU A 112 -2.29 11.82 0.44
C LEU A 112 -1.56 12.18 -0.86
N CYS A 113 -1.07 13.42 -0.94
CA CYS A 113 -0.36 13.94 -2.12
C CYS A 113 1.17 13.77 -2.05
N HIS A 114 1.71 13.17 -0.99
CA HIS A 114 3.16 13.10 -0.75
C HIS A 114 3.83 14.48 -0.69
N THR A 115 3.14 15.47 -0.17
CA THR A 115 3.63 16.85 -0.07
C THR A 115 3.84 17.33 1.36
N ALA A 116 3.92 16.41 2.31
CA ALA A 116 4.20 16.75 3.70
C ALA A 116 5.63 17.28 3.95
N GLY A 117 6.53 17.12 2.97
CA GLY A 117 7.88 17.66 3.00
C GLY A 117 8.90 16.78 3.72
N PHE A 118 8.55 15.55 4.07
CA PHE A 118 9.48 14.61 4.72
C PHE A 118 10.46 13.99 3.75
N TYR A 119 11.68 13.77 4.22
CA TYR A 119 12.63 12.88 3.55
C TYR A 119 12.12 11.43 3.65
N PRO A 120 12.31 10.60 2.60
CA PRO A 120 11.99 9.18 2.67
C PRO A 120 12.75 8.54 3.83
N MET A 121 12.05 7.83 4.73
CA MET A 121 12.72 7.11 5.80
C MET A 121 13.55 5.95 5.26
N HIS A 122 14.76 5.82 5.77
CA HIS A 122 15.65 4.73 5.41
C HIS A 122 15.21 3.44 6.09
N ARG A 123 15.39 2.29 5.40
CA ARG A 123 15.02 0.96 5.90
C ARG A 123 15.62 0.64 7.28
N THR A 124 16.83 1.12 7.57
CA THR A 124 17.48 0.98 8.87
C THR A 124 16.67 1.59 10.02
N ILE A 125 16.07 2.74 9.79
CA ILE A 125 15.26 3.44 10.80
C ILE A 125 13.99 2.65 11.11
N ILE A 126 13.38 2.05 10.10
CA ILE A 126 12.18 1.21 10.27
C ILE A 126 12.52 -0.06 11.09
N ASN A 127 13.69 -0.65 10.86
CA ASN A 127 14.17 -1.79 11.65
C ASN A 127 14.40 -1.40 13.11
N GLU A 128 14.98 -0.23 13.37
CA GLU A 128 15.17 0.29 14.73
C GLU A 128 13.82 0.52 15.44
N ILE A 129 12.80 1.01 14.72
CA ILE A 129 11.45 1.15 15.28
C ILE A 129 10.87 -0.21 15.62
N ALA A 130 10.98 -1.17 14.72
CA ALA A 130 10.50 -2.53 14.92
C ALA A 130 11.15 -3.18 16.15
N GLN A 131 12.47 -3.08 16.27
CA GLN A 131 13.21 -3.58 17.43
C GLN A 131 12.79 -2.90 18.75
N LYS A 132 12.62 -1.57 18.75
CA LYS A 132 12.14 -0.83 19.93
C LYS A 132 10.71 -1.21 20.32
N ALA A 133 9.89 -1.60 19.34
CA ALA A 133 8.55 -2.12 19.58
C ALA A 133 8.54 -3.61 20.00
N GLY A 134 9.71 -4.23 20.15
CA GLY A 134 9.83 -5.64 20.55
C GLY A 134 9.44 -6.63 19.47
N LEU A 135 9.57 -6.22 18.19
CA LEU A 135 9.22 -7.03 17.04
C LEU A 135 10.48 -7.72 16.49
N ASP A 136 10.42 -9.04 16.31
CA ASP A 136 11.51 -9.82 15.73
C ASP A 136 11.58 -9.60 14.21
N GLU A 137 12.80 -9.55 13.64
CA GLU A 137 13.02 -9.50 12.19
C GLU A 137 12.34 -10.67 11.46
N ASN A 138 12.22 -11.81 12.11
CA ASN A 138 11.58 -13.01 11.57
C ASN A 138 10.04 -12.96 11.61
N GLU A 139 9.47 -12.10 12.47
CA GLU A 139 8.02 -11.85 12.54
C GLU A 139 7.57 -10.74 11.58
N THR A 140 8.51 -10.09 10.90
CA THR A 140 8.27 -8.92 10.03
C THR A 140 7.47 -9.25 8.77
N GLY A 141 7.17 -10.50 8.54
CA GLY A 141 6.33 -10.98 7.45
C GLY A 141 4.88 -11.23 7.83
N ASP A 142 4.49 -11.12 9.10
CA ASP A 142 3.14 -11.43 9.56
C ASP A 142 2.25 -10.18 9.60
N PHE A 143 0.95 -10.38 9.33
CA PHE A 143 -0.09 -9.37 9.47
C PHE A 143 -0.16 -8.79 10.89
N ALA A 144 0.06 -9.63 11.90
CA ALA A 144 0.20 -9.24 13.30
C ALA A 144 1.27 -8.15 13.51
N PHE A 145 2.31 -8.15 12.70
CA PHE A 145 3.35 -7.13 12.72
C PHE A 145 2.81 -5.76 12.26
N CYS A 146 2.02 -5.72 11.18
CA CYS A 146 1.44 -4.47 10.69
C CYS A 146 0.44 -3.88 11.68
N GLU A 147 -0.37 -4.73 12.30
CA GLU A 147 -1.35 -4.31 13.29
C GLU A 147 -0.64 -3.88 14.60
N LYS A 148 0.37 -4.61 15.03
CA LYS A 148 1.20 -4.28 16.18
C LYS A 148 2.01 -3.00 15.94
N ILE A 149 2.57 -2.80 14.75
CA ILE A 149 3.19 -1.51 14.36
C ILE A 149 2.14 -0.40 14.28
N ALA A 150 0.96 -0.64 13.77
CA ALA A 150 -0.10 0.37 13.76
C ALA A 150 -0.49 0.79 15.18
N LEU A 151 -0.56 -0.18 16.11
CA LEU A 151 -0.95 0.08 17.50
C LEU A 151 0.19 0.64 18.35
N GLU A 152 1.37 0.05 18.27
CA GLU A 152 2.52 0.37 19.13
C GLU A 152 3.57 1.24 18.43
N GLY A 153 3.67 1.14 17.11
CA GLY A 153 4.67 1.82 16.30
C GLY A 153 4.24 3.19 15.77
N THR A 154 2.93 3.52 15.77
CA THR A 154 2.46 4.86 15.31
C THR A 154 3.14 5.97 16.08
N LYS A 155 3.30 5.83 17.38
CA LYS A 155 4.01 6.79 18.23
C LYS A 155 5.47 6.94 17.79
N ALA A 156 6.18 5.82 17.60
CA ALA A 156 7.57 5.83 17.17
C ALA A 156 7.73 6.42 15.75
N VAL A 157 6.81 6.11 14.83
CA VAL A 157 6.78 6.70 13.48
C VAL A 157 6.50 8.20 13.56
N ALA A 158 5.54 8.61 14.37
CA ALA A 158 5.22 10.02 14.57
C ALA A 158 6.38 10.79 15.20
N GLU A 159 7.02 10.23 16.22
CA GLU A 159 8.20 10.82 16.87
C GLU A 159 9.38 10.98 15.89
N LEU A 160 9.60 9.99 15.01
CA LEU A 160 10.65 10.07 14.01
C LEU A 160 10.36 11.10 12.93
N LEU A 161 9.13 11.19 12.46
CA LEU A 161 8.74 12.23 11.52
C LEU A 161 8.87 13.62 12.17
N ASP A 162 8.49 13.74 13.45
CA ASP A 162 8.71 14.98 14.22
C ASP A 162 10.20 15.29 14.39
N ALA A 163 11.05 14.32 14.64
CA ALA A 163 12.49 14.51 14.78
C ALA A 163 13.13 15.01 13.47
N GLN A 164 12.68 14.53 12.31
CA GLN A 164 13.14 15.02 11.01
C GLN A 164 12.93 16.54 10.85
N THR A 165 11.92 17.09 11.50
CA THR A 165 11.66 18.54 11.44
C THR A 165 12.66 19.36 12.24
N LYS A 166 13.39 18.75 13.18
CA LYS A 166 14.32 19.46 14.08
C LYS A 166 15.79 19.28 13.71
N GLU A 167 16.21 18.04 13.46
CA GLU A 167 17.63 17.66 13.46
C GLU A 167 18.31 17.85 12.09
N ASN A 168 17.57 17.74 11.01
CA ASN A 168 18.10 17.80 9.64
C ASN A 168 17.84 19.12 8.92
N GLY A 169 17.72 20.22 9.65
CA GLY A 169 17.44 21.52 9.03
C GLY A 169 15.99 21.70 8.58
N GLY A 170 15.10 20.84 9.03
CA GLY A 170 13.67 20.91 8.74
C GLY A 170 13.21 19.98 7.61
N LEU A 171 11.99 20.21 7.15
CA LEU A 171 11.43 19.57 5.99
C LEU A 171 12.19 19.96 4.71
N ILE A 172 12.07 19.19 3.64
CA ILE A 172 12.58 19.52 2.29
C ILE A 172 12.05 20.89 1.85
N GLY A 173 10.88 21.27 2.33
CA GLY A 173 10.22 22.55 2.11
C GLY A 173 8.91 22.61 2.88
N ASP A 174 8.22 23.75 2.80
CA ASP A 174 6.91 23.91 3.42
C ASP A 174 5.93 22.83 2.96
N PRO A 175 5.09 22.29 3.87
CA PRO A 175 4.04 21.36 3.50
C PRO A 175 3.17 21.91 2.36
N GLY A 176 2.95 21.10 1.34
CA GLY A 176 2.21 21.45 0.14
C GLY A 176 3.04 21.90 -1.05
N ASN A 177 4.30 22.30 -0.85
CA ASN A 177 5.10 22.91 -1.92
C ASN A 177 5.90 21.92 -2.77
N TYR A 178 6.35 20.80 -2.18
CA TYR A 178 7.21 19.84 -2.86
C TYR A 178 6.73 18.41 -2.67
N MET A 179 6.77 17.66 -3.75
CA MET A 179 6.46 16.22 -3.71
C MET A 179 7.68 15.45 -3.23
N SER A 180 7.51 14.72 -2.13
CA SER A 180 8.48 13.76 -1.61
C SER A 180 7.75 12.50 -1.19
N TYR A 181 8.00 11.40 -1.91
CA TYR A 181 7.29 10.15 -1.70
C TYR A 181 7.53 9.60 -0.29
N CYS A 182 6.53 9.67 0.58
CA CYS A 182 6.60 9.24 1.96
C CYS A 182 5.66 8.06 2.21
N ASN A 183 6.22 6.89 2.46
CA ASN A 183 5.46 5.69 2.78
C ASN A 183 4.82 5.77 4.17
N ASP A 184 5.56 6.33 5.10
CA ASP A 184 5.23 6.39 6.51
C ASP A 184 4.02 7.29 6.75
N GLY A 185 3.88 8.35 5.93
CA GLY A 185 2.68 9.18 5.91
C GLY A 185 1.41 8.38 5.58
N PHE A 186 1.50 7.41 4.64
CA PHE A 186 0.38 6.51 4.35
C PHE A 186 0.14 5.50 5.47
N GLY A 187 1.16 5.14 6.24
CA GLY A 187 1.01 4.39 7.48
C GLY A 187 0.17 5.16 8.49
N LEU A 188 0.47 6.45 8.69
CA LEU A 188 -0.32 7.32 9.57
C LEU A 188 -1.76 7.52 9.06
N LEU A 189 -1.98 7.66 7.76
CA LEU A 189 -3.33 7.71 7.19
C LEU A 189 -4.12 6.42 7.46
N SER A 190 -3.48 5.26 7.36
CA SER A 190 -4.11 3.97 7.71
C SER A 190 -4.50 3.93 9.19
N GLU A 191 -3.67 4.51 10.06
CA GLU A 191 -3.96 4.63 11.49
C GLU A 191 -5.10 5.61 11.78
N ILE A 192 -5.22 6.71 11.03
CA ILE A 192 -6.41 7.58 11.10
C ILE A 192 -7.67 6.76 10.79
N VAL A 193 -7.65 5.97 9.69
CA VAL A 193 -8.80 5.11 9.34
C VAL A 193 -9.14 4.15 10.48
N ARG A 194 -8.15 3.51 11.09
CA ARG A 194 -8.37 2.61 12.23
C ARG A 194 -9.02 3.33 13.42
N ARG A 195 -8.55 4.54 13.76
CA ARG A 195 -9.04 5.28 14.95
C ARG A 195 -10.45 5.82 14.80
N VAL A 196 -10.81 6.29 13.60
CA VAL A 196 -12.10 6.97 13.40
C VAL A 196 -13.06 6.20 12.49
N GLY A 197 -12.60 5.12 11.85
CA GLY A 197 -13.40 4.31 10.93
C GLY A 197 -14.47 3.48 11.61
N GLY A 198 -14.26 3.07 12.85
CA GLY A 198 -15.19 2.24 13.62
C GLY A 198 -14.92 0.75 13.54
N GLU A 199 -13.83 0.33 12.91
CA GLU A 199 -13.38 -1.05 12.83
C GLU A 199 -12.11 -1.26 13.68
N ASN A 200 -11.81 -2.52 14.05
CA ASN A 200 -10.67 -2.80 14.91
C ASN A 200 -9.32 -2.59 14.19
N SER A 201 -9.29 -2.77 12.87
CA SER A 201 -8.10 -2.61 12.05
C SER A 201 -8.37 -1.93 10.71
N PHE A 202 -7.32 -1.38 10.09
CA PHE A 202 -7.41 -0.86 8.73
C PHE A 202 -7.82 -1.95 7.72
N ALA A 203 -7.32 -3.17 7.90
CA ALA A 203 -7.66 -4.28 7.00
C ALA A 203 -9.14 -4.66 7.11
N GLU A 204 -9.70 -4.65 8.33
CA GLU A 204 -11.13 -4.89 8.55
C GLU A 204 -11.98 -3.78 7.92
N TYR A 205 -11.54 -2.53 8.05
CA TYR A 205 -12.21 -1.40 7.38
C TYR A 205 -12.24 -1.59 5.86
N VAL A 206 -11.07 -1.86 5.24
CA VAL A 206 -11.00 -2.08 3.79
C VAL A 206 -11.87 -3.25 3.36
N LYS A 207 -11.84 -4.36 4.11
CA LYS A 207 -12.67 -5.53 3.82
C LYS A 207 -14.15 -5.16 3.78
N LYS A 208 -14.67 -4.57 4.85
CA LYS A 208 -16.11 -4.28 5.00
C LYS A 208 -16.60 -3.14 4.11
N HIS A 209 -15.78 -2.09 3.96
CA HIS A 209 -16.24 -0.86 3.32
C HIS A 209 -15.81 -0.73 1.86
N ILE A 210 -14.90 -1.59 1.37
CA ILE A 210 -14.40 -1.53 -0.01
C ILE A 210 -14.54 -2.90 -0.69
N LEU A 211 -13.90 -3.95 -0.15
CA LEU A 211 -13.82 -5.22 -0.86
C LEU A 211 -15.18 -5.93 -0.96
N GLU A 212 -15.92 -6.03 0.14
CA GLU A 212 -17.25 -6.66 0.16
C GLU A 212 -18.27 -5.91 -0.72
N PRO A 213 -18.42 -4.57 -0.60
CA PRO A 213 -19.34 -3.83 -1.48
C PRO A 213 -19.00 -3.91 -2.96
N LEU A 214 -17.73 -4.08 -3.31
CA LEU A 214 -17.26 -4.20 -4.69
C LEU A 214 -17.18 -5.67 -5.15
N HIS A 215 -17.65 -6.62 -4.34
CA HIS A 215 -17.56 -8.07 -4.61
C HIS A 215 -16.13 -8.54 -4.96
N MET A 216 -15.12 -7.95 -4.32
CA MET A 216 -13.71 -8.29 -4.50
C MET A 216 -13.33 -9.48 -3.62
N GLU A 217 -14.03 -10.61 -3.79
CA GLU A 217 -13.96 -11.81 -2.92
C GLU A 217 -12.56 -12.47 -2.92
N ARG A 218 -11.76 -12.19 -3.95
CA ARG A 218 -10.40 -12.74 -4.10
C ARG A 218 -9.32 -11.76 -3.67
N SER A 219 -9.71 -10.67 -3.03
CA SER A 219 -8.82 -9.66 -2.46
C SER A 219 -8.82 -9.77 -0.95
N SER A 220 -7.64 -9.69 -0.34
CA SER A 220 -7.48 -9.81 1.10
C SER A 220 -6.40 -8.86 1.61
N GLY A 221 -6.61 -8.31 2.81
CA GLY A 221 -5.59 -7.63 3.59
C GLY A 221 -4.80 -8.61 4.48
N GLU A 222 -5.12 -9.89 4.45
CA GLU A 222 -4.45 -10.92 5.23
C GLU A 222 -3.19 -11.40 4.53
N TYR A 223 -2.19 -11.70 5.35
CA TYR A 223 -0.93 -12.27 4.89
C TYR A 223 -1.09 -13.76 4.59
N VAL A 224 -0.87 -14.18 3.37
CA VAL A 224 -0.78 -15.60 3.03
C VAL A 224 0.68 -15.95 2.74
N CYS A 225 1.44 -16.25 3.77
CA CYS A 225 2.72 -16.94 3.61
C CYS A 225 2.45 -18.45 3.52
N LYS A 226 2.48 -19.02 2.33
CA LYS A 226 2.61 -20.45 2.21
C LYS A 226 4.08 -20.80 2.48
N THR A 227 4.30 -21.39 3.65
CA THR A 227 5.57 -21.97 4.07
C THR A 227 6.24 -22.75 2.94
N GLY A 228 7.45 -22.35 2.54
CA GLY A 228 8.33 -23.19 1.76
C GLY A 228 8.94 -22.57 0.52
N SER A 229 9.56 -21.43 0.64
CA SER A 229 10.73 -20.96 -0.13
C SER A 229 10.85 -19.43 0.03
N GLY A 230 11.92 -19.01 0.65
CA GLY A 230 12.59 -17.72 0.59
C GLY A 230 11.80 -16.49 0.15
N CYS A 231 10.80 -16.07 0.91
CA CYS A 231 10.25 -14.74 0.73
C CYS A 231 11.17 -13.78 1.51
N GLU A 232 12.14 -13.16 0.84
CA GLU A 232 12.88 -12.03 1.39
C GLU A 232 11.92 -10.84 1.53
N CYS A 233 11.12 -10.85 2.57
CA CYS A 233 10.22 -9.75 2.92
C CYS A 233 11.03 -8.68 3.63
N GLY A 234 11.46 -7.68 2.88
CA GLY A 234 12.14 -6.56 3.47
C GLY A 234 11.22 -5.57 4.17
N ASN A 235 11.69 -5.08 5.28
CA ASN A 235 11.03 -4.30 6.31
C ASN A 235 10.61 -2.87 5.89
N SER A 236 9.37 -2.67 5.58
CA SER A 236 8.69 -1.37 5.67
C SER A 236 7.23 -1.63 6.05
N LEU A 237 6.53 -0.66 6.61
CA LEU A 237 5.06 -0.69 6.73
C LEU A 237 4.39 -1.06 5.42
N GLN A 238 5.08 -0.87 4.29
CA GLN A 238 4.68 -1.32 2.97
C GLN A 238 5.16 -2.73 2.62
N ASN A 239 6.27 -3.21 3.19
CA ASN A 239 6.80 -4.52 2.91
C ASN A 239 6.12 -5.61 3.74
N ALA A 240 5.57 -5.29 4.89
CA ALA A 240 4.56 -6.14 5.52
C ALA A 240 3.37 -6.40 4.57
N LYS A 241 3.20 -5.53 3.58
CA LYS A 241 2.24 -5.64 2.48
C LYS A 241 2.77 -6.38 1.25
N ARG A 242 4.04 -6.77 1.17
CA ARG A 242 4.56 -7.65 0.09
C ARG A 242 3.91 -9.02 0.08
N CYS A 243 3.28 -9.35 1.18
CA CYS A 243 2.59 -10.60 1.36
C CYS A 243 1.08 -10.39 1.50
N HIS A 244 0.59 -9.17 1.31
CA HIS A 244 -0.83 -8.91 1.21
C HIS A 244 -1.34 -9.39 -0.13
N ASP A 245 -2.08 -10.47 -0.06
CA ASP A 245 -2.91 -10.96 -1.12
C ASP A 245 -4.11 -10.06 -1.31
N LEU A 246 -3.94 -9.07 -2.16
CA LEU A 246 -5.07 -8.52 -2.83
C LEU A 246 -5.25 -9.28 -4.12
N ARG A 247 -6.04 -10.36 -4.07
CA ARG A 247 -6.53 -11.05 -5.25
C ARG A 247 -7.56 -10.15 -5.88
N GLN A 248 -7.26 -9.61 -7.05
CA GLN A 248 -8.27 -8.94 -7.84
C GLN A 248 -8.69 -9.86 -8.98
N ARG A 249 -9.95 -10.29 -8.98
CA ARG A 249 -10.71 -10.36 -10.22
C ARG A 249 -11.43 -9.03 -10.33
N LEU A 250 -11.10 -8.28 -11.34
CA LEU A 250 -12.01 -7.24 -11.81
C LEU A 250 -13.28 -7.96 -12.28
N PRO A 251 -14.46 -7.51 -11.86
CA PRO A 251 -15.72 -8.12 -12.27
C PRO A 251 -15.92 -8.12 -13.77
#